data_aeb1e29c95178151c17e87be54ae939c
#
_entry.id   aeb1e29c95178151c17e87be54ae939c
#
_cell.length_a   1.000
_cell.length_b   1.000
_cell.length_c   1.000
_cell.angle_alpha   90.00
_cell.angle_beta   90.00
_cell.angle_gamma   90.00
#
_symmetry.space_group_name_H-M   'P 1'
#
loop_
_entity.id
_entity.type
_entity.pdbx_description
1 polymer ?
#
loop_
_entity_poly.entity_id
_entity_poly.type
_entity_poly.pdbx_seq_one_letter_code
_entity_poly.pdbx_strand_id
1 'polypeptide(L)'
;MKHILTVLLSFLVLSVQAGEIIVSEGESIHEALRKAREWRRTGDAHCQGGITITIHAGQYYMQEPLFIRPEDSGTAESPLVIRGLGKNHQSVICGDARQRHTQMWPLKEQGYSYPIKKHDDGLPMKGMERILDFNTTDRTITIPTPPQNVLQTKNLEMVVHQRWAIAILRVKDMKVEGDKTVVSFMEPESRLEFEHPWPQPVIGGEKGNSSFLLRTTEQRDGIEQLVIVDGANYIRFEGITFKHTCWNRPLHKGHVTLQGGFPLVDAYKLKENPGLPWDKDLENQAWIERPVSAVTVRNAHHVDFYSVVFEGLAATALDFVDNVSDCVVQKCTFGNIGGTAIMGGSFAESPMEVHRPYQHLAERCQRLTIKENFVVDAANEDWGAVGIALGYVRHCTISKNHVFFLSYSGICVGWGWTPLNTGMENNRIEGNNVYNYARQLYDAGGIYTLSNQPGSIIKDNEISAPYPAPYATNDRGFCIYLDARTDGFTIENNYTGDIAPGIAGRPLTNQRPIRRDEIGDNHPGPNIIFKQ
;
A
#
# COMPACT_ATOMS: atom_id res chain seq x y z
N MET A 1 56.42 26.48 -47.04
CA MET A 1 56.34 25.74 -45.79
C MET A 1 55.40 26.48 -44.85
N LYS A 2 54.17 25.96 -44.71
CA LYS A 2 53.20 26.55 -43.75
C LYS A 2 53.20 25.64 -42.52
N HIS A 3 53.62 26.19 -41.38
CA HIS A 3 53.49 25.50 -40.10
C HIS A 3 52.05 25.61 -39.61
N ILE A 4 51.36 24.49 -39.52
CA ILE A 4 50.06 24.39 -38.82
C ILE A 4 50.38 24.13 -37.35
N LEU A 5 50.07 25.10 -36.51
CA LEU A 5 50.14 24.98 -35.06
C LEU A 5 48.84 24.38 -34.56
N THR A 6 48.88 23.07 -34.23
CA THR A 6 47.75 22.36 -33.62
C THR A 6 47.76 22.67 -32.13
N VAL A 7 46.79 23.49 -31.67
CA VAL A 7 46.55 23.71 -30.24
C VAL A 7 45.67 22.56 -29.74
N LEU A 8 46.30 21.65 -28.96
CA LEU A 8 45.54 20.65 -28.17
C LEU A 8 44.91 21.37 -26.97
N LEU A 9 43.59 21.61 -27.04
CA LEU A 9 42.80 21.95 -25.84
C LEU A 9 42.56 20.65 -25.05
N SER A 10 43.36 20.41 -24.02
CA SER A 10 43.08 19.38 -23.03
C SER A 10 41.97 19.90 -22.11
N PHE A 11 40.75 19.41 -22.33
CA PHE A 11 39.67 19.56 -21.36
C PHE A 11 40.05 18.74 -20.12
N LEU A 12 40.50 19.41 -19.07
CA LEU A 12 40.55 18.85 -17.73
C LEU A 12 39.09 18.64 -17.28
N VAL A 13 38.57 17.44 -17.41
CA VAL A 13 37.35 17.05 -16.74
C VAL A 13 37.67 16.96 -15.25
N LEU A 14 37.55 18.07 -14.53
CA LEU A 14 37.49 18.05 -13.07
C LEU A 14 36.28 17.21 -12.68
N SER A 15 36.50 16.00 -12.22
CA SER A 15 35.46 15.21 -11.57
C SER A 15 35.09 15.96 -10.28
N VAL A 16 33.95 16.66 -10.33
CA VAL A 16 33.38 17.29 -9.15
C VAL A 16 32.92 16.18 -8.23
N GLN A 17 33.56 16.03 -7.10
CA GLN A 17 33.22 15.00 -6.12
C GLN A 17 32.10 15.54 -5.21
N ALA A 18 31.05 14.73 -4.99
CA ALA A 18 30.00 15.06 -4.03
C ALA A 18 30.57 15.22 -2.62
N GLY A 19 30.06 16.18 -1.87
CA GLY A 19 30.38 16.32 -0.45
C GLY A 19 29.78 15.16 0.35
N GLU A 20 30.55 14.62 1.28
CA GLU A 20 30.14 13.48 2.10
C GLU A 20 29.97 13.88 3.57
N ILE A 21 28.85 13.46 4.17
CA ILE A 21 28.59 13.56 5.61
C ILE A 21 28.37 12.13 6.11
N ILE A 22 29.25 11.68 6.98
CA ILE A 22 29.18 10.33 7.55
C ILE A 22 28.36 10.37 8.83
N VAL A 23 27.51 9.37 9.02
CA VAL A 23 26.71 9.13 10.23
C VAL A 23 27.02 7.73 10.74
N SER A 24 27.63 7.65 11.92
CA SER A 24 27.92 6.40 12.62
C SER A 24 26.81 6.06 13.61
N GLU A 25 26.74 4.80 14.04
CA GLU A 25 25.75 4.39 15.05
C GLU A 25 25.88 5.24 16.33
N GLY A 26 24.76 5.75 16.83
CA GLY A 26 24.70 6.70 17.94
C GLY A 26 24.74 8.17 17.53
N GLU A 27 25.09 8.49 16.29
CA GLU A 27 25.00 9.85 15.75
C GLU A 27 23.63 10.14 15.14
N SER A 28 23.29 11.43 15.04
CA SER A 28 21.97 11.89 14.59
C SER A 28 21.90 12.10 13.08
N ILE A 29 20.97 11.40 12.42
CA ILE A 29 20.67 11.62 10.99
C ILE A 29 20.07 13.03 10.80
N HIS A 30 19.29 13.55 11.77
CA HIS A 30 18.75 14.91 11.71
C HIS A 30 19.88 15.97 11.69
N GLU A 31 20.95 15.76 12.48
CA GLU A 31 22.09 16.67 12.47
C GLU A 31 22.86 16.61 11.15
N ALA A 32 22.98 15.45 10.56
CA ALA A 32 23.59 15.28 9.24
C ALA A 32 22.78 16.02 8.15
N LEU A 33 21.46 15.89 8.18
CA LEU A 33 20.58 16.64 7.26
C LEU A 33 20.67 18.14 7.50
N ARG A 34 20.73 18.60 8.76
CA ARG A 34 20.91 20.01 9.10
C ARG A 34 22.25 20.55 8.56
N LYS A 35 23.32 19.76 8.64
CA LYS A 35 24.63 20.12 8.07
C LYS A 35 24.57 20.21 6.54
N ALA A 36 23.92 19.26 5.87
CA ALA A 36 23.73 19.30 4.43
C ALA A 36 22.97 20.56 3.98
N ARG A 37 21.90 20.91 4.71
CA ARG A 37 21.12 22.14 4.48
C ARG A 37 21.97 23.38 4.66
N GLU A 38 22.81 23.44 5.69
CA GLU A 38 23.71 24.56 5.92
C GLU A 38 24.74 24.71 4.79
N TRP A 39 25.31 23.63 4.28
CA TRP A 39 26.18 23.69 3.11
C TRP A 39 25.47 24.28 1.89
N ARG A 40 24.22 23.87 1.62
CA ARG A 40 23.43 24.47 0.52
C ARG A 40 23.16 25.94 0.75
N ARG A 41 22.74 26.30 1.96
CA ARG A 41 22.41 27.68 2.33
C ARG A 41 23.60 28.64 2.16
N THR A 42 24.81 28.17 2.46
CA THR A 42 26.03 28.98 2.37
C THR A 42 26.70 28.92 0.99
N GLY A 43 26.22 28.07 0.08
CA GLY A 43 26.86 27.84 -1.21
C GLY A 43 28.23 27.18 -1.07
N ASP A 44 28.40 26.32 -0.08
CA ASP A 44 29.65 25.62 0.20
C ASP A 44 30.11 24.78 -1.01
N ALA A 45 31.42 24.73 -1.22
CA ALA A 45 32.03 23.99 -2.33
C ALA A 45 31.69 22.50 -2.33
N HIS A 46 31.37 21.92 -1.16
CA HIS A 46 30.91 20.55 -1.03
C HIS A 46 29.59 20.26 -1.76
N CYS A 47 28.82 21.28 -2.14
CA CYS A 47 27.56 21.09 -2.85
C CYS A 47 27.73 20.89 -4.37
N GLN A 48 28.90 21.13 -4.95
CA GLN A 48 29.07 21.21 -6.41
C GLN A 48 28.76 19.90 -7.15
N GLY A 49 29.00 18.74 -6.55
CA GLY A 49 28.67 17.44 -7.12
C GLY A 49 27.53 16.71 -6.40
N GLY A 50 26.76 17.45 -5.61
CA GLY A 50 25.76 16.90 -4.72
C GLY A 50 26.25 16.69 -3.29
N ILE A 51 25.34 16.25 -2.42
CA ILE A 51 25.67 15.92 -1.04
C ILE A 51 25.23 14.49 -0.78
N THR A 52 26.13 13.68 -0.21
CA THR A 52 25.80 12.33 0.23
C THR A 52 25.88 12.25 1.75
N ILE A 53 24.76 11.88 2.38
CA ILE A 53 24.71 11.48 3.78
C ILE A 53 24.88 9.96 3.82
N THR A 54 26.07 9.52 4.23
CA THR A 54 26.45 8.10 4.30
C THR A 54 26.19 7.56 5.69
N ILE A 55 25.22 6.67 5.82
CA ILE A 55 24.82 6.05 7.08
C ILE A 55 25.53 4.71 7.21
N HIS A 56 26.38 4.55 8.21
CA HIS A 56 27.08 3.30 8.50
C HIS A 56 26.11 2.20 8.94
N ALA A 57 26.56 0.95 8.93
CA ALA A 57 25.82 -0.16 9.50
C ALA A 57 25.54 0.09 10.98
N GLY A 58 24.30 -0.12 11.41
CA GLY A 58 23.82 0.14 12.77
C GLY A 58 22.31 0.35 12.80
N GLN A 59 21.76 0.53 13.98
CA GLN A 59 20.34 0.82 14.20
C GLN A 59 20.14 2.25 14.70
N TYR A 60 19.36 3.02 13.97
CA TYR A 60 19.09 4.44 14.22
C TYR A 60 17.64 4.60 14.65
N TYR A 61 17.40 4.67 15.97
CA TYR A 61 16.06 4.80 16.54
C TYR A 61 15.58 6.24 16.46
N MET A 62 14.48 6.43 15.74
CA MET A 62 13.87 7.73 15.52
C MET A 62 12.85 8.05 16.61
N GLN A 63 12.91 9.25 17.17
CA GLN A 63 11.90 9.79 18.09
C GLN A 63 10.89 10.70 17.38
N GLU A 64 11.25 11.19 16.21
CA GLU A 64 10.45 12.02 15.33
C GLU A 64 10.82 11.74 13.87
N PRO A 65 9.93 11.99 12.89
CA PRO A 65 10.24 11.81 11.48
C PRO A 65 11.40 12.67 11.01
N LEU A 66 12.22 12.13 10.10
CA LEU A 66 13.19 12.91 9.35
C LEU A 66 12.43 13.81 8.35
N PHE A 67 12.42 15.11 8.59
CA PHE A 67 11.72 16.09 7.77
C PHE A 67 12.65 16.66 6.70
N ILE A 68 12.41 16.31 5.43
CA ILE A 68 13.15 16.79 4.26
C ILE A 68 12.31 17.86 3.59
N ARG A 69 12.80 19.09 3.59
CA ARG A 69 12.09 20.32 3.25
C ARG A 69 12.59 20.92 1.92
N PRO A 70 11.92 21.94 1.36
CA PRO A 70 12.38 22.60 0.14
C PRO A 70 13.85 23.05 0.17
N GLU A 71 14.35 23.45 1.34
CA GLU A 71 15.75 23.90 1.52
C GLU A 71 16.77 22.75 1.40
N ASP A 72 16.32 21.51 1.49
CA ASP A 72 17.16 20.31 1.32
C ASP A 72 17.26 19.89 -0.15
N SER A 73 16.48 20.52 -1.04
CA SER A 73 16.41 20.15 -2.45
C SER A 73 17.78 20.14 -3.11
N GLY A 74 17.99 19.10 -3.93
CA GLY A 74 19.09 19.06 -4.88
C GLY A 74 18.73 19.67 -6.22
N THR A 75 19.58 19.37 -7.19
CA THR A 75 19.35 19.54 -8.63
C THR A 75 19.77 18.26 -9.35
N ALA A 76 19.54 18.19 -10.65
CA ALA A 76 19.99 17.03 -11.43
C ALA A 76 21.50 16.81 -11.33
N GLU A 77 22.28 17.90 -11.27
CA GLU A 77 23.76 17.88 -11.19
C GLU A 77 24.27 17.80 -9.75
N SER A 78 23.44 18.17 -8.78
CA SER A 78 23.78 18.26 -7.36
C SER A 78 22.66 17.69 -6.47
N PRO A 79 22.36 16.37 -6.53
CA PRO A 79 21.31 15.76 -5.72
C PRO A 79 21.70 15.67 -4.24
N LEU A 80 20.70 15.45 -3.38
CA LEU A 80 20.91 14.98 -2.01
C LEU A 80 20.69 13.45 -1.98
N VAL A 81 21.75 12.72 -1.62
CA VAL A 81 21.72 11.26 -1.52
C VAL A 81 21.80 10.85 -0.06
N ILE A 82 20.86 10.05 0.42
CA ILE A 82 20.89 9.43 1.74
C ILE A 82 21.15 7.94 1.52
N ARG A 83 22.35 7.51 1.85
CA ARG A 83 22.86 6.18 1.47
C ARG A 83 23.24 5.35 2.68
N GLY A 84 22.76 4.11 2.73
CA GLY A 84 23.25 3.10 3.65
C GLY A 84 24.59 2.53 3.18
N LEU A 85 25.58 2.51 4.06
CA LEU A 85 26.87 1.88 3.82
C LEU A 85 26.89 0.52 4.50
N GLY A 86 26.99 -0.53 3.74
CA GLY A 86 27.08 -1.89 4.27
C GLY A 86 26.55 -2.92 3.27
N LYS A 87 27.06 -4.14 3.39
CA LYS A 87 26.47 -5.27 2.68
C LYS A 87 25.14 -5.62 3.35
N ASN A 88 24.15 -6.02 2.55
CA ASN A 88 22.87 -6.53 3.06
C ASN A 88 22.01 -5.51 3.87
N HIS A 89 21.99 -4.24 3.48
CA HIS A 89 21.09 -3.23 4.04
C HIS A 89 21.15 -3.10 5.58
N GLN A 90 22.34 -3.10 6.14
CA GLN A 90 22.57 -3.04 7.59
C GLN A 90 22.43 -1.65 8.20
N SER A 91 22.21 -0.61 7.42
CA SER A 91 21.90 0.74 7.90
C SER A 91 20.40 0.85 8.11
N VAL A 92 19.94 0.70 9.36
CA VAL A 92 18.53 0.54 9.73
C VAL A 92 17.99 1.79 10.41
N ILE A 93 17.04 2.46 9.79
CA ILE A 93 16.26 3.56 10.39
C ILE A 93 15.00 2.95 10.99
N CYS A 94 14.84 3.04 12.30
CA CYS A 94 13.86 2.29 13.08
C CYS A 94 12.95 3.23 13.91
N GLY A 95 11.64 3.01 13.83
CA GLY A 95 10.66 3.80 14.55
C GLY A 95 10.22 3.21 15.91
N ASP A 96 10.59 1.97 16.21
CA ASP A 96 10.27 1.29 17.47
C ASP A 96 11.47 0.46 17.92
N ALA A 97 11.81 0.57 19.21
CA ALA A 97 12.86 -0.24 19.84
C ALA A 97 12.42 -1.68 20.12
N ARG A 98 11.12 -1.95 20.12
CA ARG A 98 10.56 -3.28 20.38
C ARG A 98 10.33 -4.01 19.05
N GLN A 99 10.94 -5.19 18.92
CA GLN A 99 10.70 -6.05 17.77
C GLN A 99 9.23 -6.48 17.78
N ARG A 100 8.54 -6.29 16.65
CA ARG A 100 7.29 -7.00 16.40
C ARG A 100 7.58 -8.49 16.43
N HIS A 101 6.85 -9.24 17.24
CA HIS A 101 6.85 -10.70 17.22
C HIS A 101 6.06 -11.27 16.02
N THR A 102 6.01 -10.58 14.90
CA THR A 102 5.65 -11.19 13.65
C THR A 102 6.82 -12.06 13.22
N GLN A 103 6.58 -13.34 12.99
CA GLN A 103 7.62 -14.28 12.57
C GLN A 103 8.37 -13.68 11.38
N MET A 104 9.59 -13.18 11.62
CA MET A 104 10.47 -12.78 10.54
C MET A 104 10.76 -13.99 9.68
N TRP A 105 10.37 -13.92 8.44
CA TRP A 105 10.80 -14.87 7.43
C TRP A 105 12.25 -14.56 7.08
N PRO A 106 13.18 -15.50 7.26
CA PRO A 106 14.56 -15.23 6.88
C PRO A 106 14.59 -15.03 5.35
N LEU A 107 14.99 -13.84 4.94
CA LEU A 107 15.42 -13.54 3.58
C LEU A 107 16.68 -14.38 3.30
N LYS A 108 16.52 -15.63 2.85
CA LYS A 108 17.64 -16.35 2.25
C LYS A 108 17.79 -15.88 0.81
N GLU A 109 18.99 -15.58 0.43
CA GLU A 109 19.38 -14.96 -0.85
C GLU A 109 18.87 -15.65 -2.13
N GLN A 110 18.17 -16.76 -2.05
CA GLN A 110 17.59 -17.48 -3.20
C GLN A 110 16.34 -18.26 -2.79
N GLY A 111 15.22 -17.57 -2.66
CA GLY A 111 13.91 -18.22 -2.59
C GLY A 111 13.28 -18.21 -1.20
N TYR A 112 12.11 -17.61 -1.13
CA TYR A 112 11.25 -17.60 0.05
C TYR A 112 10.48 -18.92 0.11
N SER A 113 10.63 -19.67 1.18
CA SER A 113 9.78 -20.83 1.48
C SER A 113 8.78 -20.45 2.56
N TYR A 114 7.51 -20.30 2.19
CA TYR A 114 6.43 -20.07 3.13
C TYR A 114 5.70 -21.38 3.41
N PRO A 115 5.65 -21.85 4.66
CA PRO A 115 4.75 -22.94 5.01
C PRO A 115 3.32 -22.39 4.97
N ILE A 116 2.57 -22.74 3.94
CA ILE A 116 1.12 -22.57 3.93
C ILE A 116 0.56 -23.53 4.98
N LYS A 117 0.34 -23.06 6.20
CA LYS A 117 -0.47 -23.81 7.16
C LYS A 117 -1.93 -23.64 6.73
N LYS A 118 -2.50 -24.66 6.10
CA LYS A 118 -3.95 -24.79 6.01
C LYS A 118 -4.47 -24.95 7.43
N HIS A 119 -5.35 -24.06 7.86
CA HIS A 119 -6.21 -24.34 9.00
C HIS A 119 -7.35 -25.23 8.52
N ASP A 120 -7.55 -26.35 9.20
CA ASP A 120 -8.57 -27.34 8.80
C ASP A 120 -10.01 -26.91 9.15
N ASP A 121 -10.16 -25.80 9.88
CA ASP A 121 -11.45 -25.27 10.35
C ASP A 121 -12.11 -24.27 9.39
N GLY A 122 -11.48 -23.97 8.25
CA GLY A 122 -12.01 -23.02 7.27
C GLY A 122 -12.02 -21.56 7.73
N LEU A 123 -11.23 -21.19 8.73
CA LEU A 123 -11.11 -19.84 9.26
C LEU A 123 -9.72 -19.25 8.92
N PRO A 124 -9.61 -17.90 8.76
CA PRO A 124 -8.38 -17.27 8.28
C PRO A 124 -7.19 -17.46 9.22
N MET A 125 -7.42 -17.56 10.51
CA MET A 125 -6.40 -17.80 11.51
C MET A 125 -7.00 -18.45 12.74
N LYS A 126 -6.14 -19.06 13.56
CA LYS A 126 -6.55 -19.71 14.79
C LYS A 126 -7.21 -18.71 15.76
N GLY A 127 -8.37 -19.05 16.26
CA GLY A 127 -9.15 -18.25 17.20
C GLY A 127 -10.20 -17.36 16.54
N MET A 128 -10.33 -17.38 15.21
CA MET A 128 -11.47 -16.77 14.55
C MET A 128 -12.71 -17.69 14.63
N GLU A 129 -13.87 -17.06 14.73
CA GLU A 129 -15.19 -17.68 14.73
C GLU A 129 -16.13 -16.94 13.79
N ARG A 130 -17.34 -17.46 13.58
CA ARG A 130 -18.38 -16.82 12.77
C ARG A 130 -19.27 -15.95 13.67
N ILE A 131 -19.61 -14.74 13.24
CA ILE A 131 -20.64 -13.93 13.90
C ILE A 131 -22.00 -14.62 13.72
N LEU A 132 -22.91 -14.39 14.67
CA LEU A 132 -24.27 -14.95 14.63
C LEU A 132 -25.27 -13.96 14.04
N ASP A 133 -25.08 -12.66 14.32
CA ASP A 133 -25.95 -11.59 13.85
C ASP A 133 -25.23 -10.24 13.77
N PHE A 134 -25.74 -9.36 12.91
CA PHE A 134 -25.26 -7.97 12.74
C PHE A 134 -26.46 -7.04 12.76
N ASN A 135 -26.67 -6.33 13.87
CA ASN A 135 -27.85 -5.50 14.11
C ASN A 135 -27.53 -4.01 13.93
N THR A 136 -27.97 -3.44 12.83
CA THR A 136 -27.74 -2.02 12.50
C THR A 136 -28.56 -1.05 13.36
N THR A 137 -29.69 -1.47 13.91
CA THR A 137 -30.54 -0.62 14.76
C THR A 137 -29.92 -0.41 16.13
N ASP A 138 -29.49 -1.49 16.77
CA ASP A 138 -28.89 -1.46 18.11
C ASP A 138 -27.37 -1.25 18.07
N ARG A 139 -26.78 -1.26 16.87
CA ARG A 139 -25.32 -1.18 16.64
C ARG A 139 -24.54 -2.23 17.42
N THR A 140 -24.95 -3.50 17.27
CA THR A 140 -24.35 -4.63 17.95
C THR A 140 -24.01 -5.79 17.01
N ILE A 141 -23.03 -6.56 17.40
CA ILE A 141 -22.71 -7.86 16.78
C ILE A 141 -22.96 -8.96 17.81
N THR A 142 -23.71 -9.98 17.42
CA THR A 142 -23.92 -11.17 18.26
C THR A 142 -22.91 -12.24 17.87
N ILE A 143 -22.25 -12.82 18.87
CA ILE A 143 -21.24 -13.86 18.71
C ILE A 143 -21.56 -15.07 19.62
N PRO A 144 -20.97 -16.26 19.37
CA PRO A 144 -20.94 -17.32 20.37
C PRO A 144 -20.31 -16.81 21.67
N THR A 145 -20.79 -17.29 22.82
CA THR A 145 -20.25 -16.82 24.11
C THR A 145 -18.79 -17.21 24.26
N PRO A 146 -17.85 -16.24 24.34
CA PRO A 146 -16.44 -16.54 24.48
C PRO A 146 -16.12 -17.09 25.90
N PRO A 147 -14.96 -17.72 26.08
CA PRO A 147 -14.52 -18.19 27.39
C PRO A 147 -14.48 -17.09 28.45
N GLN A 148 -14.67 -17.46 29.73
CA GLN A 148 -14.78 -16.53 30.85
C GLN A 148 -13.57 -15.58 30.99
N ASN A 149 -12.37 -16.05 30.68
CA ASN A 149 -11.17 -15.22 30.70
C ASN A 149 -11.20 -14.12 29.65
N VAL A 150 -11.81 -14.35 28.48
CA VAL A 150 -12.00 -13.34 27.43
C VAL A 150 -13.04 -12.30 27.87
N LEU A 151 -14.17 -12.75 28.45
CA LEU A 151 -15.22 -11.87 28.98
C LEU A 151 -14.72 -10.92 30.09
N GLN A 152 -13.67 -11.32 30.82
CA GLN A 152 -13.05 -10.52 31.88
C GLN A 152 -11.89 -9.63 31.39
N THR A 153 -11.49 -9.80 30.14
CA THR A 153 -10.38 -9.03 29.56
C THR A 153 -10.82 -7.61 29.24
N LYS A 154 -10.02 -6.63 29.66
CA LYS A 154 -10.21 -5.23 29.31
C LYS A 154 -9.49 -4.88 28.02
N ASN A 155 -9.88 -3.77 27.40
CA ASN A 155 -9.26 -3.25 26.18
C ASN A 155 -9.26 -4.26 25.03
N LEU A 156 -10.40 -4.93 24.83
CA LEU A 156 -10.61 -5.78 23.66
C LEU A 156 -10.95 -4.95 22.44
N GLU A 157 -10.50 -5.43 21.29
CA GLU A 157 -11.00 -5.04 19.99
C GLU A 157 -11.49 -6.28 19.25
N MET A 158 -12.50 -6.08 18.41
CA MET A 158 -13.03 -7.09 17.50
C MET A 158 -12.58 -6.77 16.09
N VAL A 159 -11.86 -7.67 15.46
CA VAL A 159 -11.57 -7.62 14.03
C VAL A 159 -12.67 -8.38 13.32
N VAL A 160 -13.44 -7.70 12.48
CA VAL A 160 -14.56 -8.29 11.73
C VAL A 160 -14.18 -8.39 10.27
N HIS A 161 -14.25 -9.61 9.73
CA HIS A 161 -14.05 -9.87 8.33
C HIS A 161 -15.30 -9.48 7.53
N GLN A 162 -15.12 -8.65 6.52
CA GLN A 162 -16.21 -8.20 5.64
C GLN A 162 -16.03 -8.80 4.24
N ARG A 163 -16.36 -8.07 3.19
CA ARG A 163 -16.20 -8.53 1.81
C ARG A 163 -14.79 -8.26 1.29
N TRP A 164 -14.47 -6.99 1.10
CA TRP A 164 -13.20 -6.48 0.57
C TRP A 164 -12.44 -5.63 1.60
N ALA A 165 -12.86 -5.69 2.85
CA ALA A 165 -12.28 -4.94 3.95
C ALA A 165 -12.39 -5.71 5.27
N ILE A 166 -11.80 -5.16 6.31
CA ILE A 166 -12.05 -5.51 7.70
C ILE A 166 -12.49 -4.28 8.47
N ALA A 167 -13.24 -4.50 9.55
CA ALA A 167 -13.46 -3.48 10.58
C ALA A 167 -12.71 -3.89 11.85
N ILE A 168 -12.04 -2.93 12.51
CA ILE A 168 -11.43 -3.10 13.83
C ILE A 168 -12.20 -2.20 14.79
N LEU A 169 -12.98 -2.81 15.68
CA LEU A 169 -13.93 -2.15 16.55
C LEU A 169 -13.51 -2.34 18.01
N ARG A 170 -13.29 -1.26 18.76
CA ARG A 170 -13.00 -1.34 20.20
C ARG A 170 -14.25 -1.75 20.95
N VAL A 171 -14.16 -2.85 21.71
CA VAL A 171 -15.28 -3.38 22.49
C VAL A 171 -15.62 -2.43 23.63
N LYS A 172 -16.89 -2.01 23.70
CA LYS A 172 -17.42 -1.19 24.80
C LYS A 172 -18.03 -2.05 25.90
N ASP A 173 -18.86 -3.02 25.51
CA ASP A 173 -19.54 -3.92 26.44
C ASP A 173 -19.84 -5.27 25.80
N MET A 174 -19.93 -6.31 26.61
CA MET A 174 -20.30 -7.68 26.21
C MET A 174 -21.39 -8.21 27.16
N LYS A 175 -22.60 -8.36 26.66
CA LYS A 175 -23.75 -8.86 27.41
C LYS A 175 -23.99 -10.33 27.06
N VAL A 176 -23.77 -11.21 28.02
CA VAL A 176 -24.00 -12.66 27.86
C VAL A 176 -25.49 -12.97 27.94
N GLU A 177 -25.99 -13.72 26.96
CA GLU A 177 -27.37 -14.19 26.85
C GLU A 177 -27.41 -15.68 26.52
N GLY A 178 -27.12 -16.51 27.54
CA GLY A 178 -27.01 -17.95 27.39
C GLY A 178 -25.74 -18.37 26.63
N ASP A 179 -25.90 -18.98 25.48
CA ASP A 179 -24.81 -19.41 24.58
C ASP A 179 -24.33 -18.31 23.61
N LYS A 180 -24.93 -17.14 23.70
CA LYS A 180 -24.64 -15.98 22.85
C LYS A 180 -24.20 -14.77 23.68
N THR A 181 -23.42 -13.93 23.06
CA THR A 181 -22.96 -12.65 23.62
C THR A 181 -23.22 -11.54 22.64
N VAL A 182 -23.95 -10.51 23.10
CA VAL A 182 -24.19 -9.28 22.35
C VAL A 182 -23.08 -8.30 22.67
N VAL A 183 -22.36 -7.87 21.64
CA VAL A 183 -21.18 -6.98 21.74
C VAL A 183 -21.53 -5.61 21.19
N SER A 184 -21.27 -4.57 21.98
CA SER A 184 -21.35 -3.16 21.56
C SER A 184 -19.96 -2.53 21.52
N PHE A 185 -19.82 -1.41 20.79
CA PHE A 185 -18.52 -0.86 20.43
C PHE A 185 -18.41 0.61 20.83
N MET A 186 -17.17 1.09 20.90
CA MET A 186 -16.86 2.49 21.16
C MET A 186 -17.18 3.37 19.95
N GLU A 187 -17.32 4.66 20.17
CA GLU A 187 -17.43 5.66 19.11
C GLU A 187 -16.02 6.20 18.75
N PRO A 188 -15.78 6.61 17.51
CA PRO A 188 -16.74 6.81 16.39
C PRO A 188 -16.99 5.54 15.57
N GLU A 189 -16.20 4.49 15.74
CA GLU A 189 -16.24 3.30 14.86
C GLU A 189 -17.59 2.57 14.91
N SER A 190 -18.28 2.58 16.06
CA SER A 190 -19.62 2.01 16.17
C SER A 190 -20.59 2.66 15.17
N ARG A 191 -20.65 3.99 15.16
CA ARG A 191 -21.52 4.70 14.21
C ARG A 191 -21.10 4.43 12.76
N LEU A 192 -19.81 4.50 12.48
CA LEU A 192 -19.29 4.33 11.12
C LEU A 192 -19.63 2.94 10.57
N GLU A 193 -19.38 1.87 11.35
CA GLU A 193 -19.60 0.49 10.92
C GLU A 193 -21.08 0.17 10.67
N PHE A 194 -21.98 0.70 11.46
CA PHE A 194 -23.40 0.35 11.37
C PHE A 194 -24.24 1.30 10.50
N GLU A 195 -23.76 2.48 10.17
CA GLU A 195 -24.48 3.46 9.35
C GLU A 195 -24.05 3.48 7.87
N HIS A 196 -22.80 3.11 7.54
CA HIS A 196 -22.39 3.09 6.13
C HIS A 196 -23.01 1.89 5.38
N PRO A 197 -23.32 2.00 4.09
CA PRO A 197 -24.06 0.97 3.36
C PRO A 197 -23.20 -0.25 2.98
N TRP A 198 -21.88 -0.09 2.83
CA TRP A 198 -20.91 -1.17 2.55
C TRP A 198 -19.44 -0.68 2.69
N PRO A 199 -18.47 -1.59 2.86
CA PRO A 199 -18.67 -3.02 3.09
C PRO A 199 -19.24 -3.26 4.49
N GLN A 200 -20.13 -4.25 4.62
CA GLN A 200 -20.66 -4.69 5.91
C GLN A 200 -20.45 -6.19 6.07
N PRO A 201 -20.47 -6.70 7.31
CA PRO A 201 -20.44 -8.13 7.55
C PRO A 201 -21.56 -8.86 6.82
N VAL A 202 -21.25 -10.03 6.30
CA VAL A 202 -22.22 -10.88 5.60
C VAL A 202 -22.91 -11.81 6.59
N ILE A 203 -24.23 -11.86 6.54
CA ILE A 203 -25.08 -12.82 7.26
C ILE A 203 -25.79 -13.69 6.23
N GLY A 204 -25.76 -15.02 6.43
CA GLY A 204 -26.40 -15.97 5.50
C GLY A 204 -25.72 -16.06 4.13
N GLY A 205 -24.44 -15.79 4.04
CA GLY A 205 -23.67 -15.96 2.78
C GLY A 205 -23.52 -17.41 2.37
N GLU A 206 -23.18 -17.67 1.10
CA GLU A 206 -23.00 -19.01 0.54
C GLU A 206 -22.02 -19.88 1.33
N LYS A 207 -20.99 -19.29 1.89
CA LYS A 207 -19.97 -19.95 2.73
C LYS A 207 -20.15 -19.66 4.23
N GLY A 208 -21.31 -19.17 4.63
CA GLY A 208 -21.65 -18.81 6.00
C GLY A 208 -21.50 -17.31 6.29
N ASN A 209 -21.62 -16.98 7.57
CA ASN A 209 -21.52 -15.60 8.05
C ASN A 209 -20.06 -15.10 8.03
N SER A 210 -19.87 -13.80 8.07
CA SER A 210 -18.56 -13.18 8.30
C SER A 210 -17.90 -13.72 9.56
N SER A 211 -16.58 -13.79 9.56
CA SER A 211 -15.80 -14.23 10.72
C SER A 211 -15.28 -13.02 11.52
N PHE A 212 -14.93 -13.28 12.77
CA PHE A 212 -14.37 -12.30 13.67
C PHE A 212 -13.26 -12.88 14.53
N LEU A 213 -12.45 -12.01 15.10
CA LEU A 213 -11.44 -12.31 16.11
C LEU A 213 -11.52 -11.29 17.23
N LEU A 214 -11.53 -11.75 18.48
CA LEU A 214 -11.31 -10.88 19.64
C LEU A 214 -9.83 -10.91 20.02
N ARG A 215 -9.22 -9.73 20.17
CA ARG A 215 -7.83 -9.58 20.60
C ARG A 215 -7.68 -8.41 21.55
N THR A 216 -6.62 -8.40 22.38
CA THR A 216 -6.30 -7.25 23.22
C THR A 216 -5.64 -6.16 22.37
N THR A 217 -6.03 -4.90 22.63
CA THR A 217 -5.31 -3.75 22.11
C THR A 217 -3.99 -3.60 22.86
N GLU A 218 -2.89 -3.68 22.13
CA GLU A 218 -1.56 -3.39 22.68
C GLU A 218 -1.15 -1.97 22.30
N GLN A 219 -0.97 -1.12 23.33
CA GLN A 219 -0.34 0.16 23.09
C GLN A 219 1.13 -0.08 22.72
N ARG A 220 1.55 0.48 21.61
CA ARG A 220 2.95 0.40 21.14
C ARG A 220 3.57 1.79 21.25
N ASP A 221 4.70 1.88 21.95
CA ASP A 221 5.50 3.11 21.99
C ASP A 221 6.39 3.12 20.74
N GLY A 222 6.25 4.14 19.93
CA GLY A 222 6.99 4.30 18.69
C GLY A 222 6.34 5.35 17.80
N ILE A 223 6.97 5.65 16.67
CA ILE A 223 6.45 6.60 15.71
C ILE A 223 5.78 5.90 14.54
N GLU A 224 4.81 6.54 13.92
CA GLU A 224 4.10 6.01 12.76
C GLU A 224 4.82 6.33 11.45
N GLN A 225 5.57 7.44 11.42
CA GLN A 225 6.28 7.93 10.23
C GLN A 225 7.78 8.07 10.51
N LEU A 226 8.61 7.60 9.57
CA LEU A 226 10.08 7.68 9.63
C LEU A 226 10.63 8.84 8.84
N VAL A 227 10.06 9.10 7.67
CA VAL A 227 10.51 10.16 6.75
C VAL A 227 9.32 10.88 6.14
N ILE A 228 9.40 12.20 6.10
CA ILE A 228 8.47 13.07 5.40
C ILE A 228 9.27 13.95 4.45
N VAL A 229 9.07 13.76 3.15
CA VAL A 229 9.59 14.64 2.10
C VAL A 229 8.45 15.56 1.66
N ASP A 230 8.57 16.85 1.93
CA ASP A 230 7.57 17.84 1.55
C ASP A 230 8.20 19.04 0.85
N GLY A 231 7.94 19.17 -0.44
CA GLY A 231 8.45 20.25 -1.27
C GLY A 231 9.93 20.14 -1.68
N ALA A 232 10.60 19.04 -1.32
CA ALA A 232 12.01 18.82 -1.64
C ALA A 232 12.18 17.98 -2.90
N ASN A 233 13.12 18.37 -3.77
CA ASN A 233 13.35 17.76 -5.07
C ASN A 233 14.76 17.20 -5.21
N TYR A 234 14.94 16.23 -6.11
CA TYR A 234 16.24 15.57 -6.36
C TYR A 234 16.83 14.95 -5.10
N ILE A 235 16.01 14.16 -4.43
CA ILE A 235 16.38 13.40 -3.23
C ILE A 235 16.49 11.92 -3.62
N ARG A 236 17.51 11.23 -3.13
CA ARG A 236 17.67 9.81 -3.40
C ARG A 236 17.97 9.03 -2.13
N PHE A 237 17.24 7.94 -1.92
CA PHE A 237 17.50 6.97 -0.87
C PHE A 237 18.10 5.71 -1.48
N GLU A 238 19.23 5.22 -0.94
CA GLU A 238 19.94 4.06 -1.46
C GLU A 238 20.37 3.11 -0.34
N GLY A 239 20.09 1.82 -0.48
CA GLY A 239 20.66 0.78 0.38
C GLY A 239 20.33 0.86 1.87
N ILE A 240 19.24 1.55 2.24
CA ILE A 240 18.77 1.75 3.61
C ILE A 240 17.68 0.73 3.92
N THR A 241 17.53 0.36 5.20
CA THR A 241 16.36 -0.33 5.71
C THR A 241 15.52 0.62 6.56
N PHE A 242 14.23 0.79 6.20
CA PHE A 242 13.21 1.40 7.04
C PHE A 242 12.47 0.30 7.79
N LYS A 243 12.39 0.40 9.12
CA LYS A 243 11.90 -0.70 9.94
C LYS A 243 11.08 -0.26 11.14
N HIS A 244 10.08 -1.07 11.47
CA HIS A 244 9.30 -0.99 12.71
C HIS A 244 8.67 0.40 12.95
N THR A 245 7.45 0.57 12.50
CA THR A 245 6.59 1.71 12.86
C THR A 245 5.39 1.24 13.67
N CYS A 246 4.68 2.18 14.29
CA CYS A 246 3.42 1.93 14.96
C CYS A 246 2.23 2.23 14.05
N TRP A 247 1.06 1.74 14.44
CA TRP A 247 -0.22 2.11 13.86
C TRP A 247 -1.22 2.33 14.99
N ASN A 248 -1.43 3.60 15.33
CA ASN A 248 -2.15 4.00 16.54
C ASN A 248 -3.65 4.22 16.28
N ARG A 249 -4.07 4.33 15.02
CA ARG A 249 -5.48 4.59 14.69
C ARG A 249 -6.45 3.61 15.37
N PRO A 250 -6.27 2.28 15.31
CA PRO A 250 -7.20 1.35 15.94
C PRO A 250 -7.39 1.56 17.43
N LEU A 251 -6.35 2.03 18.14
CA LEU A 251 -6.38 2.29 19.57
C LEU A 251 -7.27 3.49 19.96
N HIS A 252 -7.44 4.45 19.05
CA HIS A 252 -8.09 5.71 19.36
C HIS A 252 -9.44 5.91 18.68
N LYS A 253 -9.62 5.35 17.47
CA LYS A 253 -10.80 5.59 16.63
C LYS A 253 -11.39 4.31 16.03
N GLY A 254 -10.81 3.13 16.34
CA GLY A 254 -11.08 1.93 15.58
C GLY A 254 -10.62 2.08 14.12
N HIS A 255 -11.03 1.15 13.26
CA HIS A 255 -10.68 1.17 11.84
C HIS A 255 -11.84 0.58 11.04
N VAL A 256 -12.64 1.45 10.41
CA VAL A 256 -13.74 1.07 9.51
C VAL A 256 -13.40 1.63 8.15
N THR A 257 -13.29 0.78 7.14
CA THR A 257 -12.74 1.16 5.84
C THR A 257 -13.78 1.16 4.73
N LEU A 258 -13.57 2.04 3.76
CA LEU A 258 -14.31 2.00 2.50
C LEU A 258 -13.72 0.95 1.55
N GLN A 259 -12.48 1.15 1.15
CA GLN A 259 -11.76 0.34 0.15
C GLN A 259 -10.26 0.58 0.29
N GLY A 260 -9.43 -0.42 -0.03
CA GLY A 260 -7.98 -0.25 -0.15
C GLY A 260 -7.27 0.20 1.13
N GLY A 261 -7.86 -0.03 2.30
CA GLY A 261 -7.33 0.42 3.59
C GLY A 261 -7.66 1.87 3.94
N PHE A 262 -8.49 2.58 3.16
CA PHE A 262 -8.90 3.96 3.45
C PHE A 262 -10.01 4.01 4.51
N PRO A 263 -9.70 4.47 5.74
CA PRO A 263 -10.70 4.52 6.80
C PRO A 263 -11.71 5.64 6.57
N LEU A 264 -12.95 5.35 6.90
CA LEU A 264 -14.03 6.32 6.93
C LEU A 264 -13.82 7.33 8.06
N VAL A 265 -14.11 8.59 7.77
CA VAL A 265 -14.17 9.69 8.74
C VAL A 265 -15.62 9.97 9.11
N ASP A 266 -16.54 9.78 8.16
CA ASP A 266 -17.98 9.87 8.38
C ASP A 266 -18.71 8.81 7.57
N ALA A 267 -19.91 8.43 8.02
CA ALA A 267 -20.77 7.50 7.30
C ALA A 267 -21.33 8.17 6.04
N TYR A 268 -21.36 7.44 4.94
CA TYR A 268 -21.91 7.93 3.69
C TYR A 268 -23.26 7.27 3.36
N LYS A 269 -24.01 7.91 2.49
CA LYS A 269 -25.31 7.41 2.02
C LYS A 269 -25.31 7.30 0.51
N LEU A 270 -26.04 6.31 0.03
CA LEU A 270 -26.21 6.11 -1.40
C LEU A 270 -27.44 6.85 -1.90
N LYS A 271 -27.34 7.34 -3.12
CA LYS A 271 -28.40 7.97 -3.87
C LYS A 271 -28.68 7.17 -5.14
N GLU A 272 -29.94 6.99 -5.48
CA GLU A 272 -30.31 6.37 -6.74
C GLU A 272 -29.82 7.22 -7.92
N ASN A 273 -29.20 6.57 -8.91
CA ASN A 273 -28.85 7.19 -10.18
C ASN A 273 -29.98 6.90 -11.20
N PRO A 274 -30.81 7.89 -11.55
CA PRO A 274 -31.98 7.66 -12.40
C PRO A 274 -31.63 7.21 -13.83
N GLY A 275 -30.42 7.50 -14.29
CA GLY A 275 -29.92 7.04 -15.59
C GLY A 275 -29.33 5.64 -15.59
N LEU A 276 -29.01 5.12 -14.41
CA LEU A 276 -28.31 3.84 -14.22
C LEU A 276 -28.84 3.18 -12.94
N PRO A 277 -30.01 2.54 -12.97
CA PRO A 277 -30.73 2.07 -11.77
C PRO A 277 -29.96 0.99 -10.97
N TRP A 278 -28.98 0.34 -11.59
CA TRP A 278 -28.07 -0.63 -10.96
C TRP A 278 -26.83 0.03 -10.34
N ASP A 279 -26.61 1.30 -10.63
CA ASP A 279 -25.47 2.10 -10.15
C ASP A 279 -26.00 3.18 -9.18
N LYS A 280 -25.35 3.33 -8.08
CA LYS A 280 -25.72 4.29 -7.05
C LYS A 280 -24.62 5.29 -6.86
N ASP A 281 -24.93 6.57 -7.04
CA ASP A 281 -24.04 7.64 -6.65
C ASP A 281 -23.98 7.76 -5.13
N LEU A 282 -22.84 8.12 -4.61
CA LEU A 282 -22.73 8.54 -3.22
C LEU A 282 -23.35 9.93 -3.05
N GLU A 283 -24.27 10.06 -2.09
CA GLU A 283 -25.02 11.30 -1.88
C GLU A 283 -24.12 12.48 -1.55
N ASN A 284 -23.18 12.29 -0.61
CA ASN A 284 -22.24 13.30 -0.16
C ASN A 284 -20.79 12.89 -0.41
N GLN A 285 -20.59 11.85 -1.24
CA GLN A 285 -19.35 11.15 -1.38
C GLN A 285 -18.84 10.54 -0.05
N ALA A 286 -17.96 9.57 -0.11
CA ALA A 286 -17.43 8.99 1.11
C ALA A 286 -16.38 9.93 1.73
N TRP A 287 -16.49 10.13 3.03
CA TRP A 287 -15.53 10.87 3.81
C TRP A 287 -14.47 9.91 4.29
N ILE A 288 -13.28 9.99 3.71
CA ILE A 288 -12.16 9.09 4.02
C ILE A 288 -10.92 9.83 4.48
N GLU A 289 -10.10 9.15 5.27
CA GLU A 289 -8.78 9.60 5.70
C GLU A 289 -7.71 8.77 4.98
N ARG A 290 -6.62 9.40 4.59
CA ARG A 290 -5.51 8.68 4.00
C ARG A 290 -4.81 7.84 5.07
N PRO A 291 -4.50 6.54 4.82
CA PRO A 291 -3.71 5.74 5.74
C PRO A 291 -2.34 6.38 6.01
N VAL A 292 -1.89 6.33 7.26
CA VAL A 292 -0.54 6.80 7.60
C VAL A 292 0.51 5.95 6.90
N SER A 293 1.63 6.56 6.50
CA SER A 293 2.75 5.85 5.86
C SER A 293 4.07 6.09 6.58
N ALA A 294 4.93 5.07 6.57
CA ALA A 294 6.26 5.17 7.17
C ALA A 294 7.15 6.18 6.43
N VAL A 295 7.02 6.25 5.12
CA VAL A 295 7.70 7.24 4.27
C VAL A 295 6.67 7.94 3.40
N THR A 296 6.55 9.25 3.55
CA THR A 296 5.62 10.11 2.80
C THR A 296 6.39 11.04 1.88
N VAL A 297 5.95 11.17 0.63
CA VAL A 297 6.47 12.12 -0.35
C VAL A 297 5.31 12.96 -0.88
N ARG A 298 5.41 14.27 -0.83
CA ARG A 298 4.41 15.19 -1.39
C ARG A 298 5.03 16.48 -1.90
N ASN A 299 4.37 17.15 -2.84
CA ASN A 299 4.84 18.39 -3.45
C ASN A 299 6.29 18.30 -3.96
N ALA A 300 6.67 17.18 -4.59
CA ALA A 300 8.06 16.90 -4.90
C ALA A 300 8.23 16.23 -6.27
N HIS A 301 9.42 16.35 -6.84
CA HIS A 301 9.80 15.60 -8.03
C HIS A 301 11.22 15.04 -7.89
N HIS A 302 11.49 13.95 -8.63
CA HIS A 302 12.79 13.27 -8.58
C HIS A 302 13.18 12.86 -7.15
N VAL A 303 12.22 12.21 -6.45
CA VAL A 303 12.48 11.54 -5.17
C VAL A 303 12.54 10.05 -5.44
N ASP A 304 13.73 9.50 -5.37
CA ASP A 304 14.03 8.16 -5.84
C ASP A 304 14.42 7.21 -4.70
N PHE A 305 14.01 5.94 -4.85
CA PHE A 305 14.35 4.86 -3.93
C PHE A 305 15.01 3.71 -4.70
N TYR A 306 16.27 3.43 -4.40
CA TYR A 306 17.05 2.36 -5.05
C TYR A 306 17.55 1.35 -4.02
N SER A 307 17.22 0.08 -4.21
CA SER A 307 17.67 -1.00 -3.30
C SER A 307 17.39 -0.67 -1.84
N VAL A 308 16.20 -0.13 -1.54
CA VAL A 308 15.74 0.17 -0.18
C VAL A 308 14.90 -0.99 0.34
N VAL A 309 15.04 -1.32 1.61
CA VAL A 309 14.22 -2.33 2.28
C VAL A 309 13.22 -1.64 3.21
N PHE A 310 11.97 -2.00 3.07
CA PHE A 310 10.86 -1.63 3.96
C PHE A 310 10.40 -2.90 4.66
N GLU A 311 10.58 -3.00 5.97
CA GLU A 311 10.34 -4.25 6.70
C GLU A 311 9.63 -4.02 8.03
N GLY A 312 8.60 -4.80 8.32
CA GLY A 312 7.92 -4.76 9.61
C GLY A 312 7.25 -3.42 9.92
N LEU A 313 6.68 -2.76 8.92
CA LEU A 313 5.99 -1.49 9.06
C LEU A 313 4.49 -1.70 9.31
N ALA A 314 3.91 -0.92 10.23
CA ALA A 314 2.60 -1.21 10.77
C ALA A 314 1.42 -0.80 9.88
N ALA A 315 1.62 0.17 9.00
CA ALA A 315 0.60 0.67 8.07
C ALA A 315 1.20 0.74 6.67
N THR A 316 0.91 1.79 5.88
CA THR A 316 1.49 1.95 4.54
C THR A 316 3.01 2.13 4.62
N ALA A 317 3.78 1.50 3.73
CA ALA A 317 5.23 1.62 3.77
C ALA A 317 5.73 2.90 3.07
N LEU A 318 5.39 3.08 1.79
CA LEU A 318 5.79 4.24 0.98
C LEU A 318 4.58 4.87 0.30
N ASP A 319 4.45 6.19 0.39
CA ASP A 319 3.32 6.92 -0.15
C ASP A 319 3.74 8.20 -0.89
N PHE A 320 3.35 8.30 -2.17
CA PHE A 320 3.45 9.49 -3.00
C PHE A 320 2.09 10.19 -3.03
N VAL A 321 1.90 11.21 -2.19
CA VAL A 321 0.56 11.74 -1.88
C VAL A 321 0.00 12.60 -3.03
N ASP A 322 0.41 13.84 -3.11
CA ASP A 322 -0.08 14.81 -4.09
C ASP A 322 1.06 15.60 -4.71
N ASN A 323 0.87 16.09 -5.95
CA ASN A 323 1.83 16.93 -6.65
C ASN A 323 3.23 16.27 -6.68
N VAL A 324 3.29 14.97 -7.00
CA VAL A 324 4.54 14.21 -7.08
C VAL A 324 4.76 13.74 -8.51
N SER A 325 5.98 13.94 -9.03
CA SER A 325 6.30 13.54 -10.39
C SER A 325 7.74 13.03 -10.57
N ASP A 326 7.94 12.25 -11.62
CA ASP A 326 9.27 11.85 -12.08
C ASP A 326 10.08 11.08 -11.01
N CYS A 327 9.39 10.28 -10.18
CA CYS A 327 9.98 9.51 -9.10
C CYS A 327 10.16 8.03 -9.49
N VAL A 328 11.21 7.42 -8.97
CA VAL A 328 11.56 6.02 -9.26
C VAL A 328 11.63 5.21 -7.97
N VAL A 329 10.93 4.07 -7.95
CA VAL A 329 11.09 3.02 -6.92
C VAL A 329 11.60 1.78 -7.62
N GLN A 330 12.87 1.44 -7.39
CA GLN A 330 13.51 0.36 -8.13
C GLN A 330 14.36 -0.55 -7.25
N LYS A 331 14.23 -1.87 -7.48
CA LYS A 331 14.98 -2.92 -6.76
C LYS A 331 14.82 -2.84 -5.24
N CYS A 332 13.67 -2.33 -4.80
CA CYS A 332 13.31 -2.25 -3.39
C CYS A 332 12.59 -3.53 -2.95
N THR A 333 12.66 -3.80 -1.65
CA THR A 333 11.95 -4.91 -1.02
C THR A 333 10.97 -4.37 0.01
N PHE A 334 9.72 -4.79 -0.08
CA PHE A 334 8.66 -4.48 0.88
C PHE A 334 8.21 -5.80 1.49
N GLY A 335 8.49 -6.00 2.76
CA GLY A 335 8.18 -7.25 3.44
C GLY A 335 7.54 -7.05 4.81
N ASN A 336 6.54 -7.86 5.15
CA ASN A 336 5.84 -7.77 6.42
C ASN A 336 5.28 -6.35 6.67
N ILE A 337 4.40 -5.90 5.76
CA ILE A 337 3.78 -4.58 5.79
C ILE A 337 2.33 -4.71 6.26
N GLY A 338 1.96 -3.96 7.30
CA GLY A 338 0.61 -4.01 7.87
C GLY A 338 -0.48 -3.48 6.95
N GLY A 339 -0.17 -2.48 6.13
CA GLY A 339 -1.05 -1.88 5.13
C GLY A 339 -0.53 -2.05 3.70
N THR A 340 -0.76 -1.04 2.85
CA THR A 340 -0.31 -1.03 1.45
C THR A 340 1.22 -0.85 1.36
N ALA A 341 1.89 -1.64 0.54
CA ALA A 341 3.34 -1.52 0.39
C ALA A 341 3.74 -0.24 -0.34
N ILE A 342 3.14 0.05 -1.50
CA ILE A 342 3.40 1.28 -2.26
C ILE A 342 2.07 1.93 -2.62
N MET A 343 1.88 3.16 -2.19
CA MET A 343 0.71 3.98 -2.52
C MET A 343 1.15 5.21 -3.32
N GLY A 344 0.30 5.68 -4.22
CA GLY A 344 0.58 6.91 -4.96
C GLY A 344 -0.66 7.53 -5.58
N GLY A 345 -0.63 8.84 -5.72
CA GLY A 345 -1.72 9.62 -6.29
C GLY A 345 -2.81 9.99 -5.29
N SER A 346 -3.68 10.88 -5.72
CA SER A 346 -4.83 11.31 -4.92
C SER A 346 -5.92 10.25 -4.97
N PHE A 347 -6.58 10.04 -3.85
CA PHE A 347 -7.77 9.19 -3.72
C PHE A 347 -8.97 9.99 -3.24
N ALA A 348 -8.76 11.19 -2.71
CA ALA A 348 -9.80 12.08 -2.22
C ALA A 348 -9.33 13.53 -2.27
N GLU A 349 -10.28 14.45 -2.33
CA GLU A 349 -10.06 15.84 -1.90
C GLU A 349 -10.31 15.86 -0.40
N SER A 350 -9.22 15.78 0.36
CA SER A 350 -9.26 15.56 1.82
C SER A 350 -10.32 16.39 2.55
N PRO A 351 -11.18 15.78 3.37
CA PRO A 351 -11.22 14.36 3.72
C PRO A 351 -12.27 13.55 2.92
N MET A 352 -12.65 13.98 1.75
CA MET A 352 -13.78 13.43 0.99
C MET A 352 -13.30 12.61 -0.23
N GLU A 353 -13.85 11.43 -0.41
CA GLU A 353 -13.66 10.65 -1.62
C GLU A 353 -14.26 11.36 -2.84
N VAL A 354 -13.56 11.35 -3.96
CA VAL A 354 -13.98 12.02 -5.19
C VAL A 354 -14.41 11.01 -6.24
N HIS A 355 -15.72 10.96 -6.51
CA HIS A 355 -16.30 10.19 -7.63
C HIS A 355 -16.40 11.00 -8.93
N ARG A 356 -15.93 12.24 -8.92
CA ARG A 356 -15.92 13.14 -10.06
C ARG A 356 -14.50 13.35 -10.57
N PRO A 357 -14.31 13.92 -11.75
CA PRO A 357 -12.97 14.29 -12.19
C PRO A 357 -12.28 15.14 -11.14
N TYR A 358 -11.08 14.72 -10.76
CA TYR A 358 -10.25 15.48 -9.84
C TYR A 358 -9.95 16.85 -10.44
N GLN A 359 -10.31 17.92 -9.75
CA GLN A 359 -10.26 19.27 -10.34
C GLN A 359 -8.85 19.84 -10.38
N HIS A 360 -7.97 19.45 -9.47
CA HIS A 360 -6.60 19.95 -9.38
C HIS A 360 -5.64 19.12 -10.26
N LEU A 361 -5.83 19.17 -11.58
CA LEU A 361 -5.04 18.39 -12.54
C LEU A 361 -3.53 18.64 -12.43
N ALA A 362 -3.11 19.85 -12.04
CA ALA A 362 -1.70 20.19 -11.87
C ALA A 362 -1.04 19.49 -10.67
N GLU A 363 -1.81 19.19 -9.65
CA GLU A 363 -1.34 18.56 -8.40
C GLU A 363 -1.35 17.03 -8.48
N ARG A 364 -1.71 16.48 -9.62
CA ARG A 364 -1.82 15.04 -9.82
C ARG A 364 -0.45 14.39 -9.89
N CYS A 365 -0.32 13.26 -9.23
CA CYS A 365 0.87 12.43 -9.37
C CYS A 365 1.01 11.89 -10.79
N GLN A 366 2.22 11.95 -11.35
CA GLN A 366 2.47 11.54 -12.72
C GLN A 366 3.90 11.06 -12.93
N ARG A 367 4.09 10.22 -13.94
CA ARG A 367 5.41 9.68 -14.33
C ARG A 367 6.15 9.00 -13.17
N LEU A 368 5.38 8.31 -12.30
CA LEU A 368 5.96 7.43 -11.31
C LEU A 368 6.41 6.14 -12.00
N THR A 369 7.63 5.69 -11.70
CA THR A 369 8.19 4.43 -12.19
C THR A 369 8.42 3.49 -11.02
N ILE A 370 7.60 2.43 -10.92
CA ILE A 370 7.68 1.39 -9.88
C ILE A 370 8.12 0.11 -10.58
N LYS A 371 9.38 -0.26 -10.46
CA LYS A 371 9.92 -1.38 -11.25
C LYS A 371 10.92 -2.27 -10.50
N GLU A 372 10.91 -3.56 -10.86
CA GLU A 372 11.87 -4.54 -10.35
C GLU A 372 11.87 -4.64 -8.81
N ASN A 373 10.70 -4.42 -8.16
CA ASN A 373 10.56 -4.51 -6.72
C ASN A 373 9.99 -5.85 -6.28
N PHE A 374 10.26 -6.23 -5.03
CA PHE A 374 9.62 -7.35 -4.35
C PHE A 374 8.65 -6.82 -3.29
N VAL A 375 7.38 -7.16 -3.42
CA VAL A 375 6.33 -6.89 -2.44
C VAL A 375 5.84 -8.23 -1.93
N VAL A 376 6.07 -8.50 -0.66
CA VAL A 376 5.76 -9.78 -0.03
C VAL A 376 5.14 -9.56 1.34
N ASP A 377 4.01 -10.23 1.60
CA ASP A 377 3.31 -10.18 2.89
C ASP A 377 2.93 -8.74 3.27
N ALA A 378 2.27 -8.04 2.34
CA ALA A 378 1.63 -6.76 2.59
C ALA A 378 0.14 -6.95 2.95
N ALA A 379 -0.45 -5.92 3.55
CA ALA A 379 -1.82 -5.94 4.06
C ALA A 379 -2.04 -7.04 5.13
N ASN A 380 -1.07 -7.27 5.99
CA ASN A 380 -1.16 -8.35 6.97
C ASN A 380 -1.77 -7.94 8.31
N GLU A 381 -2.02 -6.63 8.51
CA GLU A 381 -2.78 -6.08 9.65
C GLU A 381 -4.10 -5.48 9.18
N ASP A 382 -4.08 -4.61 8.19
CA ASP A 382 -5.25 -4.15 7.46
C ASP A 382 -5.43 -5.00 6.20
N TRP A 383 -6.26 -6.04 6.29
CA TRP A 383 -6.43 -6.99 5.19
C TRP A 383 -7.11 -6.38 3.97
N GLY A 384 -7.78 -5.23 4.12
CA GLY A 384 -8.38 -4.48 3.02
C GLY A 384 -7.40 -3.64 2.21
N ALA A 385 -6.17 -3.45 2.69
CA ALA A 385 -5.09 -2.83 1.95
C ALA A 385 -4.56 -3.74 0.83
N VAL A 386 -3.67 -3.24 -0.02
CA VAL A 386 -3.23 -3.93 -1.24
C VAL A 386 -1.71 -3.92 -1.40
N GLY A 387 -1.19 -4.63 -2.39
CA GLY A 387 0.24 -4.61 -2.67
C GLY A 387 0.73 -3.26 -3.18
N ILE A 388 0.20 -2.79 -4.30
CA ILE A 388 0.51 -1.49 -4.92
C ILE A 388 -0.81 -0.80 -5.26
N ALA A 389 -1.00 0.45 -4.83
CA ALA A 389 -2.20 1.24 -5.08
C ALA A 389 -1.84 2.58 -5.72
N LEU A 390 -2.29 2.82 -6.94
CA LEU A 390 -2.22 4.12 -7.58
C LEU A 390 -3.63 4.66 -7.81
N GLY A 391 -3.94 5.80 -7.23
CA GLY A 391 -5.24 6.48 -7.36
C GLY A 391 -5.38 7.25 -8.66
N TYR A 392 -5.72 8.54 -8.57
CA TYR A 392 -5.79 9.43 -9.73
C TYR A 392 -4.37 9.81 -10.22
N VAL A 393 -3.80 8.98 -11.08
CA VAL A 393 -2.45 9.16 -11.63
C VAL A 393 -2.46 9.09 -13.16
N ARG A 394 -1.39 9.59 -13.80
CA ARG A 394 -1.21 9.51 -15.25
C ARG A 394 0.25 9.25 -15.64
N HIS A 395 0.44 8.61 -16.80
CA HIS A 395 1.76 8.30 -17.37
C HIS A 395 2.67 7.51 -16.41
N CYS A 396 2.07 6.74 -15.49
CA CYS A 396 2.81 5.92 -14.53
C CYS A 396 3.15 4.54 -15.12
N THR A 397 4.28 3.98 -14.70
CA THR A 397 4.71 2.64 -15.11
C THR A 397 4.93 1.75 -13.90
N ILE A 398 4.21 0.63 -13.83
CA ILE A 398 4.38 -0.43 -12.85
C ILE A 398 4.88 -1.65 -13.62
N SER A 399 6.18 -2.00 -13.48
CA SER A 399 6.75 -3.04 -14.33
C SER A 399 7.74 -3.95 -13.63
N LYS A 400 7.72 -5.23 -14.03
CA LYS A 400 8.68 -6.25 -13.57
C LYS A 400 8.77 -6.38 -12.05
N ASN A 401 7.64 -6.10 -11.34
CA ASN A 401 7.57 -6.30 -9.90
C ASN A 401 7.10 -7.72 -9.60
N HIS A 402 7.55 -8.26 -8.48
CA HIS A 402 7.06 -9.49 -7.89
C HIS A 402 6.16 -9.13 -6.70
N VAL A 403 4.87 -9.43 -6.79
CA VAL A 403 3.85 -9.02 -5.81
C VAL A 403 3.09 -10.25 -5.35
N PHE A 404 3.23 -10.63 -4.08
CA PHE A 404 2.71 -11.92 -3.62
C PHE A 404 2.48 -12.02 -2.10
N PHE A 405 1.69 -13.01 -1.68
CA PHE A 405 1.25 -13.23 -0.30
C PHE A 405 0.43 -12.08 0.26
N LEU A 406 -0.62 -11.70 -0.46
CA LEU A 406 -1.46 -10.58 -0.13
C LEU A 406 -2.81 -11.01 0.42
N SER A 407 -3.31 -10.27 1.39
CA SER A 407 -4.63 -10.51 1.96
C SER A 407 -5.76 -10.23 0.98
N TYR A 408 -5.58 -9.25 0.10
CA TYR A 408 -6.56 -8.77 -0.86
C TYR A 408 -5.96 -8.67 -2.28
N SER A 409 -6.13 -7.56 -2.98
CA SER A 409 -5.68 -7.38 -4.37
C SER A 409 -4.18 -7.11 -4.50
N GLY A 410 -3.62 -7.42 -5.69
CA GLY A 410 -2.20 -7.27 -5.98
C GLY A 410 -1.82 -5.84 -6.34
N ILE A 411 -2.08 -5.46 -7.59
CA ILE A 411 -1.78 -4.14 -8.16
C ILE A 411 -3.10 -3.47 -8.52
N CYS A 412 -3.41 -2.34 -7.88
CA CYS A 412 -4.61 -1.56 -8.10
C CYS A 412 -4.26 -0.23 -8.76
N VAL A 413 -4.92 0.10 -9.88
CA VAL A 413 -4.73 1.38 -10.57
C VAL A 413 -6.08 2.00 -10.91
N GLY A 414 -6.32 3.19 -10.36
CA GLY A 414 -7.55 3.94 -10.52
C GLY A 414 -8.35 4.06 -9.23
N TRP A 415 -9.24 5.03 -9.22
CA TRP A 415 -10.15 5.34 -8.13
C TRP A 415 -11.43 6.00 -8.67
N GLY A 416 -12.49 6.09 -7.87
CA GLY A 416 -13.65 6.95 -8.13
C GLY A 416 -14.85 6.28 -8.79
N TRP A 417 -14.79 5.03 -9.25
CA TRP A 417 -15.92 4.28 -9.85
C TRP A 417 -16.74 5.10 -10.86
N THR A 418 -16.07 5.90 -11.70
CA THR A 418 -16.72 6.89 -12.56
C THR A 418 -16.36 6.74 -14.04
N PRO A 419 -17.35 6.93 -14.98
CA PRO A 419 -17.07 6.99 -16.41
C PRO A 419 -16.52 8.35 -16.86
N LEU A 420 -16.51 9.34 -15.97
CA LEU A 420 -16.09 10.70 -16.30
C LEU A 420 -14.57 10.76 -16.55
N ASN A 421 -14.15 11.80 -17.26
CA ASN A 421 -12.74 12.07 -17.42
C ASN A 421 -12.13 12.53 -16.09
N THR A 422 -11.40 11.65 -15.44
CA THR A 422 -10.66 11.93 -14.22
C THR A 422 -9.26 12.46 -14.49
N GLY A 423 -8.84 12.50 -15.77
CA GLY A 423 -7.48 12.80 -16.24
C GLY A 423 -6.47 11.68 -15.95
N MET A 424 -6.92 10.52 -15.51
CA MET A 424 -6.10 9.31 -15.54
C MET A 424 -5.91 8.86 -16.98
N GLU A 425 -4.68 8.61 -17.39
CA GLU A 425 -4.37 8.22 -18.75
C GLU A 425 -2.97 7.61 -18.86
N ASN A 426 -2.77 6.83 -19.93
CA ASN A 426 -1.45 6.33 -20.33
C ASN A 426 -0.68 5.61 -19.21
N ASN A 427 -1.37 4.95 -18.29
CA ASN A 427 -0.76 4.13 -17.25
C ASN A 427 -0.37 2.75 -17.81
N ARG A 428 0.79 2.23 -17.41
CA ARG A 428 1.35 0.98 -17.92
C ARG A 428 1.55 -0.01 -16.78
N ILE A 429 0.92 -1.17 -16.88
CA ILE A 429 1.07 -2.30 -15.94
C ILE A 429 1.63 -3.45 -16.76
N GLU A 430 2.95 -3.69 -16.71
CA GLU A 430 3.60 -4.56 -17.66
C GLU A 430 4.71 -5.46 -17.07
N GLY A 431 4.70 -6.72 -17.45
CA GLY A 431 5.74 -7.68 -17.08
C GLY A 431 5.81 -7.97 -15.57
N ASN A 432 4.74 -7.76 -14.81
CA ASN A 432 4.71 -8.05 -13.39
C ASN A 432 4.34 -9.51 -13.12
N ASN A 433 4.86 -10.06 -12.02
CA ASN A 433 4.50 -11.37 -11.50
C ASN A 433 3.63 -11.19 -10.25
N VAL A 434 2.34 -11.57 -10.32
CA VAL A 434 1.37 -11.41 -9.23
C VAL A 434 0.78 -12.77 -8.88
N TYR A 435 0.97 -13.21 -7.63
CA TYR A 435 0.47 -14.52 -7.21
C TYR A 435 0.23 -14.60 -5.69
N ASN A 436 -0.58 -15.58 -5.26
CA ASN A 436 -0.98 -15.72 -3.86
C ASN A 436 -1.62 -14.46 -3.28
N TYR A 437 -2.56 -13.88 -3.98
CA TYR A 437 -3.41 -12.76 -3.54
C TYR A 437 -4.82 -13.25 -3.21
N ALA A 438 -5.68 -12.38 -2.69
CA ALA A 438 -7.03 -12.71 -2.21
C ALA A 438 -7.04 -13.80 -1.14
N ARG A 439 -6.02 -13.83 -0.26
CA ARG A 439 -5.86 -14.88 0.75
C ARG A 439 -6.82 -14.74 1.91
N GLN A 440 -7.30 -13.54 2.17
CA GLN A 440 -8.18 -13.19 3.28
C GLN A 440 -9.54 -12.66 2.81
N LEU A 441 -9.55 -11.87 1.77
CA LEU A 441 -10.70 -11.17 1.24
C LEU A 441 -11.00 -11.60 -0.19
N TYR A 442 -12.20 -11.34 -0.65
CA TYR A 442 -12.66 -11.62 -2.00
C TYR A 442 -13.11 -10.32 -2.69
N ASP A 443 -13.69 -10.40 -3.87
CA ASP A 443 -13.96 -9.26 -4.75
C ASP A 443 -12.65 -8.57 -5.16
N ALA A 444 -11.68 -9.37 -5.57
CA ALA A 444 -10.27 -9.04 -5.71
C ALA A 444 -9.72 -9.34 -7.11
N GLY A 445 -8.64 -8.68 -7.47
CA GLY A 445 -7.86 -8.97 -8.67
C GLY A 445 -6.36 -9.05 -8.41
N GLY A 446 -5.66 -9.92 -9.15
CA GLY A 446 -4.20 -9.82 -9.21
C GLY A 446 -3.78 -8.46 -9.74
N ILE A 447 -4.43 -8.02 -10.82
CA ILE A 447 -4.46 -6.62 -11.27
C ILE A 447 -5.92 -6.14 -11.22
N TYR A 448 -6.15 -4.99 -10.60
CA TYR A 448 -7.47 -4.42 -10.37
C TYR A 448 -7.49 -2.97 -10.88
N THR A 449 -8.53 -2.60 -11.63
CA THR A 449 -8.64 -1.26 -12.21
C THR A 449 -10.01 -0.65 -11.98
N LEU A 450 -10.06 0.68 -11.94
CA LEU A 450 -11.25 1.50 -11.74
C LEU A 450 -11.26 2.69 -12.68
N SER A 451 -12.46 3.08 -13.09
CA SER A 451 -12.74 4.32 -13.84
C SER A 451 -12.07 4.40 -15.22
N ASN A 452 -12.37 5.46 -15.94
CA ASN A 452 -11.88 5.68 -17.29
C ASN A 452 -10.41 6.13 -17.29
N GLN A 453 -9.56 5.40 -18.06
CA GLN A 453 -8.12 5.63 -18.17
C GLN A 453 -7.64 5.44 -19.62
N PRO A 454 -7.95 6.38 -20.52
CA PRO A 454 -7.63 6.23 -21.95
C PRO A 454 -6.14 6.04 -22.20
N GLY A 455 -5.81 5.16 -23.15
CA GLY A 455 -4.44 4.85 -23.54
C GLY A 455 -3.64 4.01 -22.53
N SER A 456 -4.28 3.54 -21.46
CA SER A 456 -3.63 2.67 -20.49
C SER A 456 -3.52 1.23 -20.99
N ILE A 457 -2.54 0.48 -20.48
CA ILE A 457 -2.25 -0.87 -20.97
C ILE A 457 -1.93 -1.83 -19.80
N ILE A 458 -2.45 -3.06 -19.91
CA ILE A 458 -2.11 -4.21 -19.05
C ILE A 458 -1.53 -5.28 -19.96
N LYS A 459 -0.21 -5.52 -19.89
CA LYS A 459 0.42 -6.46 -20.81
C LYS A 459 1.59 -7.24 -20.22
N ASP A 460 1.83 -8.40 -20.81
CA ASP A 460 2.98 -9.25 -20.51
C ASP A 460 3.10 -9.62 -19.01
N ASN A 461 1.98 -9.58 -18.24
CA ASN A 461 1.98 -9.94 -16.82
C ASN A 461 1.74 -11.44 -16.62
N GLU A 462 2.37 -12.00 -15.61
CA GLU A 462 2.13 -13.35 -15.12
C GLU A 462 1.31 -13.30 -13.83
N ILE A 463 0.08 -13.79 -13.86
CA ILE A 463 -0.87 -13.67 -12.76
C ILE A 463 -1.44 -15.03 -12.42
N SER A 464 -1.18 -15.55 -11.21
CA SER A 464 -1.81 -16.82 -10.78
C SER A 464 -3.33 -16.66 -10.66
N ALA A 465 -4.05 -17.78 -10.60
CA ALA A 465 -5.41 -17.74 -10.12
C ALA A 465 -5.47 -17.15 -8.70
N PRO A 466 -6.60 -16.49 -8.32
CA PRO A 466 -6.80 -16.01 -6.96
C PRO A 466 -6.75 -17.18 -5.97
N TYR A 467 -6.28 -16.91 -4.76
CA TYR A 467 -6.28 -17.92 -3.71
C TYR A 467 -7.73 -18.18 -3.24
N PRO A 468 -8.22 -19.41 -3.26
CA PRO A 468 -9.57 -19.70 -2.81
C PRO A 468 -9.61 -19.71 -1.27
N ALA A 469 -9.78 -18.55 -0.66
CA ALA A 469 -9.88 -18.43 0.79
C ALA A 469 -11.09 -19.22 1.31
N PRO A 470 -10.90 -20.31 2.06
CA PRO A 470 -11.98 -21.25 2.40
C PRO A 470 -13.03 -20.65 3.37
N TYR A 471 -12.67 -19.58 4.03
CA TYR A 471 -13.51 -18.85 4.99
C TYR A 471 -14.16 -17.58 4.40
N ALA A 472 -13.82 -17.21 3.19
CA ALA A 472 -14.51 -16.13 2.50
C ALA A 472 -15.97 -16.50 2.26
N THR A 473 -16.87 -15.51 2.34
CA THR A 473 -18.31 -15.73 2.16
C THR A 473 -18.71 -15.94 0.71
N ASN A 474 -17.77 -15.71 -0.23
CA ASN A 474 -17.94 -16.01 -1.65
C ASN A 474 -16.56 -16.15 -2.35
N ASP A 475 -16.53 -16.57 -3.61
CA ASP A 475 -15.30 -16.88 -4.37
C ASP A 475 -14.95 -15.84 -5.43
N ARG A 476 -15.51 -14.63 -5.36
CA ARG A 476 -15.28 -13.61 -6.38
C ARG A 476 -13.84 -13.11 -6.36
N GLY A 477 -13.06 -13.57 -7.32
CA GLY A 477 -11.67 -13.20 -7.51
C GLY A 477 -11.22 -13.51 -8.94
N PHE A 478 -10.35 -12.65 -9.50
CA PHE A 478 -9.97 -12.72 -10.91
C PHE A 478 -8.46 -12.49 -11.09
N CYS A 479 -7.89 -12.99 -12.17
CA CYS A 479 -6.53 -12.63 -12.55
C CYS A 479 -6.42 -11.14 -12.83
N ILE A 480 -7.30 -10.61 -13.67
CA ILE A 480 -7.48 -9.19 -13.95
C ILE A 480 -8.93 -8.84 -13.63
N TYR A 481 -9.16 -7.79 -12.86
CA TYR A 481 -10.49 -7.34 -12.52
C TYR A 481 -10.72 -5.91 -13.01
N LEU A 482 -11.61 -5.79 -13.99
CA LEU A 482 -12.06 -4.52 -14.54
C LEU A 482 -13.32 -4.10 -13.77
N ASP A 483 -13.10 -3.49 -12.62
CA ASP A 483 -14.21 -3.06 -11.77
C ASP A 483 -14.83 -1.76 -12.28
N ALA A 484 -15.83 -1.29 -11.58
CA ALA A 484 -16.79 -0.29 -12.03
C ALA A 484 -16.18 0.87 -12.82
N ARG A 485 -16.69 1.01 -14.04
CA ARG A 485 -16.32 2.07 -14.99
C ARG A 485 -14.88 2.02 -15.51
N THR A 486 -14.14 0.93 -15.27
CA THR A 486 -12.87 0.72 -15.96
C THR A 486 -13.09 0.83 -17.47
N ASP A 487 -12.35 1.72 -18.12
CA ASP A 487 -12.46 1.96 -19.56
C ASP A 487 -11.13 2.45 -20.15
N GLY A 488 -10.97 2.37 -21.49
CA GLY A 488 -9.82 2.90 -22.22
C GLY A 488 -8.53 2.09 -22.10
N PHE A 489 -8.61 0.84 -21.62
CA PHE A 489 -7.46 -0.06 -21.50
C PHE A 489 -7.25 -0.94 -22.73
N THR A 490 -5.99 -1.19 -23.07
CA THR A 490 -5.58 -2.31 -23.91
C THR A 490 -5.04 -3.44 -23.02
N ILE A 491 -5.58 -4.64 -23.18
CA ILE A 491 -5.18 -5.85 -22.42
C ILE A 491 -4.61 -6.84 -23.43
N GLU A 492 -3.32 -7.17 -23.30
CA GLU A 492 -2.64 -8.04 -24.25
C GLU A 492 -1.56 -8.91 -23.60
N ASN A 493 -1.36 -10.11 -24.11
CA ASN A 493 -0.27 -11.02 -23.75
C ASN A 493 -0.13 -11.27 -22.23
N ASN A 494 -1.22 -11.35 -21.48
CA ASN A 494 -1.15 -11.70 -20.06
C ASN A 494 -1.32 -13.21 -19.89
N TYR A 495 -0.58 -13.79 -18.94
CA TYR A 495 -0.49 -15.22 -18.72
C TYR A 495 -0.90 -15.57 -17.30
N THR A 496 -1.50 -16.75 -17.15
CA THR A 496 -1.72 -17.40 -15.87
C THR A 496 -1.06 -18.77 -15.85
N GLY A 497 -0.92 -19.35 -14.67
CA GLY A 497 -0.31 -20.65 -14.49
C GLY A 497 -0.32 -21.07 -13.01
N ASP A 498 0.32 -22.23 -12.75
CA ASP A 498 0.42 -22.79 -11.42
C ASP A 498 1.61 -22.17 -10.66
N ILE A 499 1.41 -21.92 -9.38
CA ILE A 499 2.48 -21.45 -8.50
C ILE A 499 3.42 -22.63 -8.23
N ALA A 500 4.70 -22.45 -8.53
CA ALA A 500 5.70 -23.48 -8.27
C ALA A 500 5.80 -23.77 -6.75
N PRO A 501 5.74 -25.03 -6.31
CA PRO A 501 5.85 -25.36 -4.90
C PRO A 501 7.15 -24.86 -4.27
N GLY A 502 7.06 -24.21 -3.13
CA GLY A 502 8.19 -23.94 -2.21
C GLY A 502 9.10 -22.78 -2.55
N ILE A 503 8.88 -22.01 -3.62
CA ILE A 503 9.77 -20.89 -3.98
C ILE A 503 8.95 -19.67 -4.44
N ALA A 504 9.01 -18.63 -3.65
CA ALA A 504 8.53 -17.30 -4.05
C ALA A 504 9.49 -16.66 -5.08
N GLY A 505 8.94 -15.94 -6.06
CA GLY A 505 9.75 -15.23 -7.06
C GLY A 505 10.17 -16.07 -8.27
N ARG A 506 9.70 -17.32 -8.40
CA ARG A 506 9.86 -18.10 -9.64
C ARG A 506 8.71 -17.82 -10.60
N PRO A 507 8.97 -17.89 -11.91
CA PRO A 507 7.91 -17.87 -12.91
C PRO A 507 6.85 -18.93 -12.62
N LEU A 508 5.62 -18.64 -12.99
CA LEU A 508 4.54 -19.63 -12.95
C LEU A 508 4.90 -20.83 -13.84
N THR A 509 4.50 -22.01 -13.41
CA THR A 509 4.59 -23.23 -14.23
C THR A 509 3.30 -23.42 -15.01
N ASN A 510 3.32 -24.27 -16.06
CA ASN A 510 2.15 -24.53 -16.92
C ASN A 510 1.47 -23.24 -17.43
N GLN A 511 2.28 -22.27 -17.80
CA GLN A 511 1.79 -20.97 -18.27
C GLN A 511 0.91 -21.10 -19.51
N ARG A 512 -0.17 -20.33 -19.53
CA ARG A 512 -1.07 -20.17 -20.66
C ARG A 512 -1.63 -18.75 -20.69
N PRO A 513 -2.10 -18.27 -21.83
CA PRO A 513 -2.82 -16.99 -21.89
C PRO A 513 -4.02 -16.95 -20.93
N ILE A 514 -4.26 -15.79 -20.33
CA ILE A 514 -5.44 -15.56 -19.48
C ILE A 514 -6.66 -15.59 -20.39
N ARG A 515 -7.66 -16.41 -20.06
CA ARG A 515 -8.91 -16.49 -20.80
C ARG A 515 -9.85 -15.35 -20.38
N ARG A 516 -10.81 -15.05 -21.26
CA ARG A 516 -11.79 -13.98 -21.00
C ARG A 516 -12.62 -14.20 -19.73
N ASP A 517 -12.91 -15.45 -19.38
CA ASP A 517 -13.64 -15.82 -18.16
C ASP A 517 -12.81 -15.68 -16.86
N GLU A 518 -11.51 -15.49 -16.98
CA GLU A 518 -10.59 -15.20 -15.87
C GLU A 518 -10.34 -13.69 -15.67
N ILE A 519 -10.88 -12.87 -16.59
CA ILE A 519 -10.94 -11.42 -16.50
C ILE A 519 -12.33 -11.08 -15.99
N GLY A 520 -12.41 -10.65 -14.71
CA GLY A 520 -13.64 -10.19 -14.12
C GLY A 520 -14.04 -8.83 -14.68
N ASP A 521 -15.33 -8.58 -14.76
CA ASP A 521 -15.87 -7.27 -15.06
C ASP A 521 -17.05 -6.94 -14.14
N ASN A 522 -17.16 -5.66 -13.81
CA ASN A 522 -18.27 -5.13 -13.04
C ASN A 522 -18.68 -3.79 -13.67
N HIS A 523 -19.49 -3.87 -14.73
CA HIS A 523 -19.93 -2.73 -15.53
C HIS A 523 -18.78 -1.87 -16.09
N PRO A 524 -17.82 -2.48 -16.79
CA PRO A 524 -16.74 -1.74 -17.44
C PRO A 524 -17.30 -0.87 -18.58
N GLY A 525 -16.52 0.11 -19.02
CA GLY A 525 -16.82 0.94 -20.19
C GLY A 525 -16.59 0.19 -21.52
N PRO A 526 -17.05 0.77 -22.63
CA PRO A 526 -17.05 0.11 -23.94
C PRO A 526 -15.69 0.14 -24.69
N ASN A 527 -14.72 0.92 -24.23
CA ASN A 527 -13.47 1.15 -24.97
C ASN A 527 -12.30 0.29 -24.46
N ILE A 528 -12.59 -0.96 -24.09
CA ILE A 528 -11.57 -1.93 -23.68
C ILE A 528 -11.20 -2.79 -24.89
N ILE A 529 -9.91 -2.86 -25.18
CA ILE A 529 -9.35 -3.61 -26.30
C ILE A 529 -8.64 -4.85 -25.76
N PHE A 530 -9.12 -6.03 -26.15
CA PHE A 530 -8.46 -7.31 -25.87
C PHE A 530 -7.66 -7.73 -27.10
N LYS A 531 -6.36 -7.96 -26.92
CA LYS A 531 -5.47 -8.52 -27.93
C LYS A 531 -4.86 -9.81 -27.41
N GLN A 532 -4.81 -10.81 -28.26
CA GLN A 532 -4.17 -12.09 -27.96
C GLN A 532 -2.68 -12.02 -28.29
#